data_13223cdb3ff12da4ed0a59011164727f
#
_entry.id   13223cdb3ff12da4ed0a59011164727f
#
_cell.length_a   1.000
_cell.length_b   1.000
_cell.length_c   1.000
_cell.angle_alpha   90.00
_cell.angle_beta   90.00
_cell.angle_gamma   90.00
#
_symmetry.space_group_name_H-M   'P 1'
#
loop_
_entity.id
_entity.type
_entity.pdbx_description
1 polymer ?
#
loop_
_entity_poly.entity_id
_entity_poly.type
_entity_poly.pdbx_seq_one_letter_code
_entity_poly.pdbx_strand_id
1 'polypeptide(L)'
;VVDTRGAKLDNVEYLAQEKSALIDSCTKCAGIDLACECYQRYDLEVRKVRANIPLKYRKASMAVLRSKDVAKPKEIIKMYTDKITAYRKKGTGLYLWGPPGTAKTYSGCCVLLTALEAGYSAYFTTLDNCIDRILGDKSGSSSFVTILQSVTFLLLDDIGYAYRPVRDQVAFVDSLIDRIMRQRCNDLLPTLVTSHKSIGDVEEANCSGSRIASIVKEHMKRVQFSGPDYRNTISAGA
;
A
#
# COMPACT_ATOMS: atom_id res chain seq x y z
N VAL A 1 -4.38 -23.36 -0.08
CA VAL A 1 -5.04 -22.73 1.08
C VAL A 1 -3.90 -22.25 1.97
N VAL A 2 -3.40 -21.06 1.70
CA VAL A 2 -2.45 -20.38 2.60
C VAL A 2 -3.14 -20.29 3.95
N ASP A 3 -2.43 -20.59 5.01
CA ASP A 3 -2.94 -20.50 6.37
C ASP A 3 -3.35 -19.04 6.69
N THR A 4 -4.55 -18.72 6.25
CA THR A 4 -5.21 -17.43 6.50
C THR A 4 -5.84 -17.40 7.88
N ARG A 5 -5.70 -18.46 8.71
CA ARG A 5 -6.39 -18.55 9.99
C ARG A 5 -5.83 -17.56 11.00
N GLY A 6 -4.51 -17.42 11.09
CA GLY A 6 -3.89 -16.42 11.95
C GLY A 6 -4.27 -14.99 11.54
N ALA A 7 -4.08 -14.64 10.26
CA ALA A 7 -4.42 -13.33 9.74
C ALA A 7 -5.93 -13.03 9.80
N LYS A 8 -6.80 -14.05 9.67
CA LYS A 8 -8.24 -13.89 9.83
C LYS A 8 -8.64 -13.68 11.29
N LEU A 9 -8.04 -14.41 12.22
CA LEU A 9 -8.28 -14.23 13.66
C LEU A 9 -7.90 -12.83 14.11
N ASP A 10 -6.69 -12.36 13.78
CA ASP A 10 -6.22 -11.01 14.07
C ASP A 10 -7.16 -9.93 13.52
N ASN A 11 -7.68 -10.13 12.30
CA ASN A 11 -8.60 -9.18 11.67
C ASN A 11 -9.99 -9.21 12.32
N VAL A 12 -10.50 -10.37 12.69
CA VAL A 12 -11.80 -10.52 13.39
C VAL A 12 -11.72 -9.90 14.77
N GLU A 13 -10.66 -10.18 15.52
CA GLU A 13 -10.42 -9.61 16.84
C GLU A 13 -10.28 -8.09 16.78
N TYR A 14 -9.47 -7.58 15.82
CA TYR A 14 -9.33 -6.15 15.59
C TYR A 14 -10.69 -5.48 15.32
N LEU A 15 -11.49 -6.03 14.40
CA LEU A 15 -12.80 -5.45 14.08
C LEU A 15 -13.79 -5.55 15.23
N ALA A 16 -13.72 -6.59 16.05
CA ALA A 16 -14.55 -6.70 17.26
C ALA A 16 -14.20 -5.63 18.28
N GLN A 17 -12.90 -5.36 18.51
CA GLN A 17 -12.42 -4.31 19.38
C GLN A 17 -12.84 -2.91 18.87
N GLU A 18 -12.64 -2.62 17.56
CA GLU A 18 -13.04 -1.34 16.98
C GLU A 18 -14.57 -1.15 17.00
N LYS A 19 -15.35 -2.23 16.79
CA LYS A 19 -16.82 -2.18 16.93
C LYS A 19 -17.23 -1.80 18.35
N SER A 20 -16.66 -2.47 19.34
CA SER A 20 -16.94 -2.16 20.75
C SER A 20 -16.57 -0.72 21.10
N ALA A 21 -15.40 -0.26 20.67
CA ALA A 21 -14.92 1.09 20.93
C ALA A 21 -15.72 2.19 20.21
N LEU A 22 -16.23 1.95 19.01
CA LEU A 22 -16.88 2.96 18.18
C LEU A 22 -18.39 2.91 18.23
N ILE A 23 -19.00 1.72 18.21
CA ILE A 23 -20.44 1.51 18.09
C ILE A 23 -21.06 1.27 19.46
N ASP A 24 -20.60 0.21 20.17
CA ASP A 24 -21.25 -0.23 21.39
C ASP A 24 -21.10 0.80 22.53
N SER A 25 -20.01 1.60 22.50
CA SER A 25 -19.77 2.69 23.46
C SER A 25 -20.27 4.07 22.99
N CYS A 26 -21.00 4.14 21.86
CA CYS A 26 -21.44 5.41 21.30
C CYS A 26 -22.52 6.07 22.15
N THR A 27 -22.21 7.19 22.77
CA THR A 27 -23.15 7.94 23.61
C THR A 27 -24.23 8.70 22.84
N LYS A 28 -24.04 8.89 21.52
CA LYS A 28 -25.01 9.60 20.64
C LYS A 28 -26.17 8.70 20.22
N CYS A 29 -25.91 7.44 19.91
CA CYS A 29 -26.91 6.55 19.33
C CYS A 29 -27.03 5.19 20.03
N ALA A 30 -26.23 4.93 21.06
CA ALA A 30 -26.19 3.62 21.76
C ALA A 30 -26.10 2.40 20.83
N GLY A 31 -25.43 2.57 19.67
CA GLY A 31 -25.26 1.51 18.67
C GLY A 31 -26.51 1.19 17.82
N ILE A 32 -27.56 2.03 17.83
CA ILE A 32 -28.84 1.72 17.16
C ILE A 32 -28.98 2.43 15.82
N ASP A 33 -28.45 3.64 15.66
CA ASP A 33 -28.61 4.45 14.44
C ASP A 33 -27.47 4.20 13.46
N LEU A 34 -27.78 3.54 12.35
CA LEU A 34 -26.83 3.24 11.26
C LEU A 34 -26.33 4.49 10.51
N ALA A 35 -27.03 5.62 10.60
CA ALA A 35 -26.60 6.89 10.01
C ALA A 35 -25.63 7.66 10.92
N CYS A 36 -25.44 7.20 12.16
CA CYS A 36 -24.54 7.83 13.12
C CYS A 36 -23.07 7.79 12.63
N GLU A 37 -22.33 8.83 12.94
CA GLU A 37 -20.90 8.94 12.66
C GLU A 37 -20.07 7.73 13.16
N CYS A 38 -20.51 7.07 14.24
CA CYS A 38 -19.83 5.88 14.75
C CYS A 38 -19.79 4.74 13.74
N TYR A 39 -20.86 4.53 12.98
CA TYR A 39 -20.89 3.53 11.91
C TYR A 39 -20.03 3.93 10.72
N GLN A 40 -19.96 5.20 10.36
CA GLN A 40 -19.06 5.67 9.30
C GLN A 40 -17.59 5.45 9.69
N ARG A 41 -17.24 5.70 10.95
CA ARG A 41 -15.89 5.44 11.47
C ARG A 41 -15.58 3.95 11.51
N TYR A 42 -16.54 3.12 11.91
CA TYR A 42 -16.36 1.66 11.89
C TYR A 42 -16.25 1.11 10.46
N ASP A 43 -17.04 1.62 9.50
CA ASP A 43 -16.90 1.25 8.08
C ASP A 43 -15.49 1.55 7.56
N LEU A 44 -14.89 2.66 7.96
CA LEU A 44 -13.51 2.96 7.61
C LEU A 44 -12.54 1.88 8.13
N GLU A 45 -12.73 1.37 9.35
CA GLU A 45 -11.89 0.28 9.89
C GLU A 45 -12.09 -1.02 9.09
N VAL A 46 -13.33 -1.34 8.70
CA VAL A 46 -13.61 -2.48 7.81
C VAL A 46 -12.92 -2.29 6.45
N ARG A 47 -12.93 -1.09 5.90
CA ARG A 47 -12.26 -0.78 4.61
C ARG A 47 -10.74 -0.91 4.72
N LYS A 48 -10.12 -0.53 5.85
CA LYS A 48 -8.68 -0.74 6.10
C LYS A 48 -8.31 -2.24 6.09
N VAL A 49 -9.15 -3.08 6.68
CA VAL A 49 -8.98 -4.55 6.65
C VAL A 49 -9.11 -5.09 5.22
N ARG A 50 -10.15 -4.69 4.49
CA ARG A 50 -10.37 -5.10 3.09
C ARG A 50 -9.27 -4.62 2.15
N ALA A 51 -8.68 -3.47 2.44
CA ALA A 51 -7.51 -2.94 1.72
C ALA A 51 -6.22 -3.70 2.04
N ASN A 52 -6.29 -4.76 2.85
CA ASN A 52 -5.16 -5.59 3.27
C ASN A 52 -4.02 -4.78 3.94
N ILE A 53 -4.35 -3.63 4.57
CA ILE A 53 -3.35 -2.84 5.29
C ILE A 53 -2.90 -3.62 6.53
N PRO A 54 -1.58 -3.85 6.70
CA PRO A 54 -1.07 -4.56 7.88
C PRO A 54 -1.52 -3.90 9.19
N LEU A 55 -1.88 -4.70 10.19
CA LEU A 55 -2.41 -4.24 11.48
C LEU A 55 -1.59 -3.08 12.07
N LYS A 56 -0.28 -3.22 12.10
CA LYS A 56 0.66 -2.20 12.62
C LYS A 56 0.62 -0.84 11.89
N TYR A 57 0.00 -0.76 10.71
CA TYR A 57 -0.07 0.48 9.91
C TYR A 57 -1.49 1.04 9.79
N ARG A 58 -2.52 0.40 10.37
CA ARG A 58 -3.92 0.87 10.28
C ARG A 58 -4.18 2.20 10.99
N LYS A 59 -3.29 2.56 11.93
CA LYS A 59 -3.32 3.85 12.64
C LYS A 59 -2.12 4.74 12.28
N ALA A 60 -1.45 4.48 11.14
CA ALA A 60 -0.29 5.23 10.73
C ALA A 60 -0.62 6.70 10.44
N SER A 61 0.23 7.59 10.90
CA SER A 61 0.11 9.03 10.68
C SER A 61 1.47 9.66 10.41
N MET A 62 1.55 10.53 9.42
CA MET A 62 2.79 11.27 9.12
C MET A 62 3.23 12.18 10.27
N ALA A 63 2.36 12.48 11.24
CA ALA A 63 2.70 13.26 12.42
C ALA A 63 3.75 12.58 13.32
N VAL A 64 3.78 11.24 13.34
CA VAL A 64 4.72 10.44 14.14
C VAL A 64 6.16 10.59 13.66
N LEU A 65 6.39 10.83 12.37
CA LEU A 65 7.71 10.99 11.79
C LEU A 65 8.26 12.39 12.07
N ARG A 66 9.06 12.53 13.13
CA ARG A 66 9.58 13.83 13.61
C ARG A 66 11.03 14.10 13.24
N SER A 67 11.79 13.12 12.73
CA SER A 67 13.20 13.28 12.39
C SER A 67 13.41 14.29 11.24
N LYS A 68 14.51 15.03 11.30
CA LYS A 68 14.94 15.95 10.22
C LYS A 68 15.24 15.21 8.93
N ASP A 69 15.74 13.97 9.01
CA ASP A 69 16.12 13.15 7.84
C ASP A 69 14.93 12.79 6.95
N VAL A 70 13.73 12.71 7.52
CA VAL A 70 12.47 12.46 6.78
C VAL A 70 11.67 13.71 6.50
N ALA A 71 12.19 14.91 6.80
CA ALA A 71 11.44 16.17 6.63
C ALA A 71 11.01 16.38 5.17
N LYS A 72 11.93 16.22 4.21
CA LYS A 72 11.65 16.38 2.78
C LYS A 72 10.71 15.29 2.24
N PRO A 73 10.93 14.00 2.49
CA PRO A 73 9.94 12.96 2.18
C PRO A 73 8.56 13.24 2.78
N LYS A 74 8.51 13.61 4.06
CA LYS A 74 7.26 13.94 4.78
C LYS A 74 6.48 15.07 4.11
N GLU A 75 7.17 16.15 3.71
CA GLU A 75 6.55 17.27 3.01
C GLU A 75 5.94 16.84 1.66
N ILE A 76 6.67 16.03 0.88
CA ILE A 76 6.17 15.51 -0.40
C ILE A 76 4.95 14.62 -0.19
N ILE A 77 5.00 13.71 0.78
CA ILE A 77 3.86 12.83 1.11
C ILE A 77 2.67 13.68 1.59
N LYS A 78 2.90 14.66 2.47
CA LYS A 78 1.84 15.56 2.92
C LYS A 78 1.19 16.30 1.74
N MET A 79 2.00 16.89 0.85
CA MET A 79 1.47 17.55 -0.35
C MET A 79 0.67 16.58 -1.23
N TYR A 80 1.09 15.32 -1.33
CA TYR A 80 0.38 14.29 -2.09
C TYR A 80 -0.96 13.94 -1.43
N THR A 81 -0.99 13.75 -0.12
CA THR A 81 -2.23 13.46 0.63
C THR A 81 -3.19 14.64 0.63
N ASP A 82 -2.72 15.87 0.83
CA ASP A 82 -3.54 17.08 0.77
C ASP A 82 -4.21 17.27 -0.62
N LYS A 83 -3.58 16.76 -1.68
CA LYS A 83 -4.07 16.86 -3.06
C LYS A 83 -4.45 15.50 -3.67
N ILE A 84 -4.86 14.54 -2.86
CA ILE A 84 -5.05 13.15 -3.28
C ILE A 84 -6.04 13.00 -4.45
N THR A 85 -7.11 13.76 -4.45
CA THR A 85 -8.10 13.79 -5.55
C THR A 85 -7.49 14.28 -6.87
N ALA A 86 -6.61 15.27 -6.82
CA ALA A 86 -5.94 15.78 -8.02
C ALA A 86 -4.94 14.75 -8.57
N TYR A 87 -4.19 14.07 -7.70
CA TYR A 87 -3.30 13.00 -8.11
C TYR A 87 -4.05 11.77 -8.62
N ARG A 88 -5.22 11.44 -8.02
CA ARG A 88 -6.12 10.41 -8.55
C ARG A 88 -6.58 10.70 -9.98
N LYS A 89 -7.00 11.93 -10.25
CA LYS A 89 -7.45 12.34 -11.60
C LYS A 89 -6.36 12.23 -12.65
N LYS A 90 -5.10 12.45 -12.26
CA LYS A 90 -3.92 12.38 -13.14
C LYS A 90 -3.30 10.99 -13.24
N GLY A 91 -3.71 10.03 -12.44
CA GLY A 91 -3.06 8.72 -12.33
C GLY A 91 -1.64 8.76 -11.77
N THR A 92 -1.23 9.88 -11.14
CA THR A 92 0.15 10.05 -10.67
C THR A 92 0.42 9.24 -9.41
N GLY A 93 1.34 8.30 -9.48
CA GLY A 93 1.78 7.47 -8.36
C GLY A 93 2.98 8.02 -7.60
N LEU A 94 3.54 7.19 -6.72
CA LEU A 94 4.74 7.47 -5.93
C LEU A 94 5.74 6.31 -6.02
N TYR A 95 7.01 6.64 -6.21
CA TYR A 95 8.13 5.71 -6.04
C TYR A 95 8.95 6.12 -4.82
N LEU A 96 8.81 5.34 -3.73
CA LEU A 96 9.44 5.59 -2.43
C LEU A 96 10.67 4.69 -2.31
N TRP A 97 11.86 5.26 -2.30
CA TRP A 97 13.09 4.47 -2.32
C TRP A 97 14.11 4.93 -1.28
N GLY A 98 14.99 4.00 -0.87
CA GLY A 98 16.05 4.28 0.11
C GLY A 98 16.33 3.08 1.03
N PRO A 99 17.25 3.22 2.01
CA PRO A 99 17.66 2.15 2.91
C PRO A 99 16.51 1.49 3.68
N PRO A 100 16.70 0.25 4.16
CA PRO A 100 15.74 -0.40 5.05
C PRO A 100 15.44 0.44 6.30
N GLY A 101 14.23 0.30 6.85
CA GLY A 101 13.87 0.98 8.12
C GLY A 101 13.56 2.47 8.01
N THR A 102 13.73 3.12 6.85
CA THR A 102 13.55 4.58 6.67
C THR A 102 12.09 5.04 6.51
N ALA A 103 11.11 4.24 6.92
CA ALA A 103 9.68 4.55 6.93
C ALA A 103 8.98 4.63 5.55
N LYS A 104 9.52 4.01 4.49
CA LYS A 104 8.89 3.98 3.14
C LYS A 104 7.50 3.34 3.16
N THR A 105 7.41 2.08 3.60
CA THR A 105 6.15 1.32 3.73
C THR A 105 5.15 2.04 4.62
N TYR A 106 5.61 2.57 5.76
CA TYR A 106 4.79 3.37 6.66
C TYR A 106 4.15 4.57 5.95
N SER A 107 4.97 5.35 5.23
CA SER A 107 4.50 6.51 4.46
C SER A 107 3.55 6.12 3.33
N GLY A 108 3.80 5.01 2.63
CA GLY A 108 2.88 4.44 1.64
C GLY A 108 1.52 4.08 2.25
N CYS A 109 1.53 3.48 3.44
CA CYS A 109 0.29 3.17 4.16
C CYS A 109 -0.46 4.44 4.61
N CYS A 110 0.23 5.52 5.02
CA CYS A 110 -0.42 6.80 5.30
C CYS A 110 -1.18 7.33 4.07
N VAL A 111 -0.61 7.21 2.87
CA VAL A 111 -1.32 7.60 1.62
C VAL A 111 -2.54 6.72 1.38
N LEU A 112 -2.46 5.40 1.57
CA LEU A 112 -3.62 4.51 1.43
C LEU A 112 -4.73 4.84 2.42
N LEU A 113 -4.38 5.15 3.69
CA LEU A 113 -5.35 5.57 4.71
C LEU A 113 -6.09 6.85 4.28
N THR A 114 -5.35 7.87 3.84
CA THR A 114 -5.96 9.09 3.30
C THR A 114 -6.85 8.82 2.07
N ALA A 115 -6.45 7.88 1.20
CA ALA A 115 -7.28 7.49 0.06
C ALA A 115 -8.60 6.85 0.51
N LEU A 116 -8.56 5.96 1.51
CA LEU A 116 -9.76 5.35 2.11
C LEU A 116 -10.67 6.40 2.75
N GLU A 117 -10.11 7.35 3.51
CA GLU A 117 -10.84 8.47 4.12
C GLU A 117 -11.51 9.36 3.07
N ALA A 118 -10.84 9.57 1.94
CA ALA A 118 -11.40 10.30 0.79
C ALA A 118 -12.41 9.50 -0.05
N GLY A 119 -12.80 8.29 0.37
CA GLY A 119 -13.79 7.46 -0.30
C GLY A 119 -13.26 6.58 -1.42
N TYR A 120 -11.96 6.59 -1.71
CA TYR A 120 -11.35 5.74 -2.74
C TYR A 120 -11.12 4.31 -2.25
N SER A 121 -11.11 3.35 -3.18
CA SER A 121 -10.64 1.99 -2.89
C SER A 121 -9.10 1.97 -2.85
N ALA A 122 -8.56 1.17 -1.93
CA ALA A 122 -7.12 1.01 -1.76
C ALA A 122 -6.76 -0.46 -1.56
N TYR A 123 -5.53 -0.85 -1.90
CA TYR A 123 -5.02 -2.18 -1.62
C TYR A 123 -3.53 -2.16 -1.36
N PHE A 124 -3.10 -2.91 -0.34
CA PHE A 124 -1.70 -3.14 0.01
C PHE A 124 -1.31 -4.57 -0.33
N THR A 125 -0.17 -4.76 -0.98
CA THR A 125 0.47 -6.07 -1.13
C THR A 125 1.98 -5.92 -1.24
N THR A 126 2.73 -6.93 -0.81
CA THR A 126 4.15 -7.06 -1.15
C THR A 126 4.29 -7.73 -2.52
N LEU A 127 5.43 -7.52 -3.19
CA LEU A 127 5.70 -8.20 -4.45
C LEU A 127 5.68 -9.72 -4.28
N ASP A 128 6.29 -10.24 -3.20
CA ASP A 128 6.32 -11.68 -2.92
C ASP A 128 4.91 -12.26 -2.74
N ASN A 129 4.07 -11.63 -1.91
CA ASN A 129 2.66 -12.05 -1.76
C ASN A 129 1.88 -11.99 -3.08
N CYS A 130 2.18 -11.00 -3.93
CA CYS A 130 1.56 -10.88 -5.24
C CYS A 130 1.89 -12.10 -6.10
N ILE A 131 3.17 -12.47 -6.14
CA ILE A 131 3.68 -13.59 -6.92
C ILE A 131 3.13 -14.92 -6.41
N ASP A 132 3.23 -15.16 -5.10
CA ASP A 132 2.74 -16.41 -4.47
C ASP A 132 1.25 -16.65 -4.73
N ARG A 133 0.44 -15.59 -4.62
CA ARG A 133 -1.01 -15.69 -4.89
C ARG A 133 -1.32 -15.95 -6.35
N ILE A 134 -0.57 -15.34 -7.26
CA ILE A 134 -0.78 -15.52 -8.70
C ILE A 134 -0.32 -16.91 -9.16
N LEU A 135 0.84 -17.36 -8.70
CA LEU A 135 1.36 -18.69 -9.03
C LEU A 135 0.59 -19.81 -8.34
N GLY A 136 0.04 -19.56 -7.16
CA GLY A 136 -0.79 -20.50 -6.41
C GLY A 136 -2.22 -20.66 -6.96
N ASP A 137 -2.67 -19.73 -7.80
CA ASP A 137 -4.01 -19.78 -8.40
C ASP A 137 -4.04 -20.69 -9.62
N LYS A 138 -4.40 -21.96 -9.39
CA LYS A 138 -4.54 -22.98 -10.45
C LYS A 138 -5.72 -22.73 -11.40
N SER A 139 -6.61 -21.76 -11.11
CA SER A 139 -7.80 -21.49 -11.91
C SER A 139 -7.52 -20.63 -13.14
N GLY A 140 -6.33 -20.04 -13.25
CA GLY A 140 -5.91 -19.19 -14.37
C GLY A 140 -6.71 -17.89 -14.54
N SER A 141 -7.73 -17.67 -13.71
CA SER A 141 -8.63 -16.52 -13.73
C SER A 141 -8.56 -15.82 -12.38
N SER A 142 -7.40 -15.28 -12.06
CA SER A 142 -7.15 -14.73 -10.72
C SER A 142 -8.00 -13.50 -10.47
N SER A 143 -9.04 -13.65 -9.65
CA SER A 143 -9.79 -12.53 -9.06
C SER A 143 -8.84 -11.51 -8.38
N PHE A 144 -7.68 -11.99 -7.94
CA PHE A 144 -6.64 -11.17 -7.34
C PHE A 144 -5.98 -10.22 -8.35
N VAL A 145 -5.66 -10.69 -9.57
CA VAL A 145 -5.13 -9.82 -10.65
C VAL A 145 -6.14 -8.71 -10.96
N THR A 146 -7.44 -9.06 -11.01
CA THR A 146 -8.51 -8.06 -11.23
C THR A 146 -8.52 -7.01 -10.11
N ILE A 147 -8.36 -7.39 -8.85
CA ILE A 147 -8.24 -6.45 -7.73
C ILE A 147 -7.05 -5.52 -7.95
N LEU A 148 -5.87 -6.06 -8.27
CA LEU A 148 -4.67 -5.26 -8.51
C LEU A 148 -4.82 -4.30 -9.68
N GLN A 149 -5.54 -4.68 -10.72
CA GLN A 149 -5.79 -3.84 -11.89
C GLN A 149 -6.84 -2.74 -11.64
N SER A 150 -7.87 -3.01 -10.82
CA SER A 150 -9.05 -2.14 -10.71
C SER A 150 -9.09 -1.25 -9.47
N VAL A 151 -8.39 -1.61 -8.39
CA VAL A 151 -8.38 -0.78 -7.16
C VAL A 151 -7.81 0.60 -7.43
N THR A 152 -8.43 1.65 -6.85
CA THR A 152 -8.03 3.03 -7.17
C THR A 152 -6.58 3.31 -6.78
N PHE A 153 -6.20 3.04 -5.53
CA PHE A 153 -4.82 3.20 -5.05
C PHE A 153 -4.21 1.83 -4.72
N LEU A 154 -3.11 1.49 -5.36
CA LEU A 154 -2.36 0.27 -5.09
C LEU A 154 -1.02 0.62 -4.45
N LEU A 155 -0.66 -0.05 -3.36
CA LEU A 155 0.70 -0.03 -2.82
C LEU A 155 1.34 -1.40 -3.04
N LEU A 156 2.35 -1.43 -3.93
CA LEU A 156 3.26 -2.56 -4.13
C LEU A 156 4.51 -2.33 -3.28
N ASP A 157 4.60 -3.06 -2.19
CA ASP A 157 5.68 -2.92 -1.23
C ASP A 157 6.86 -3.81 -1.59
N ASP A 158 8.06 -3.28 -1.39
CA ASP A 158 9.34 -3.99 -1.46
C ASP A 158 9.71 -4.54 -2.85
N ILE A 159 9.51 -3.73 -3.90
CA ILE A 159 9.97 -4.09 -5.24
C ILE A 159 11.50 -4.02 -5.32
N GLY A 160 12.11 -5.11 -5.82
CA GLY A 160 13.56 -5.17 -6.06
C GLY A 160 14.37 -5.83 -4.95
N TYR A 161 13.72 -6.39 -3.94
CA TYR A 161 14.34 -7.35 -3.02
C TYR A 161 14.18 -8.76 -3.61
N ALA A 162 15.24 -9.50 -3.60
CA ALA A 162 15.49 -10.74 -4.30
C ALA A 162 14.38 -11.81 -4.22
N TYR A 163 13.23 -11.58 -4.89
CA TYR A 163 12.51 -12.76 -5.35
C TYR A 163 13.43 -13.46 -6.37
N ARG A 164 13.88 -14.65 -6.02
CA ARG A 164 14.62 -15.54 -6.92
C ARG A 164 13.67 -16.66 -7.34
N PRO A 165 12.74 -16.41 -8.27
CA PRO A 165 11.94 -17.48 -8.83
C PRO A 165 12.88 -18.47 -9.55
N VAL A 166 12.46 -19.70 -9.63
CA VAL A 166 13.07 -20.66 -10.56
C VAL A 166 13.12 -20.00 -11.94
N ARG A 167 14.22 -20.14 -12.68
CA ARG A 167 14.52 -19.39 -13.92
C ARG A 167 13.34 -19.24 -14.87
N ASP A 168 12.50 -20.26 -14.98
CA ASP A 168 11.34 -20.30 -15.90
C ASP A 168 10.15 -19.43 -15.45
N GLN A 169 10.10 -19.02 -14.19
CA GLN A 169 9.00 -18.22 -13.63
C GLN A 169 9.31 -16.70 -13.65
N VAL A 170 10.58 -16.31 -13.77
CA VAL A 170 11.00 -14.88 -13.74
C VAL A 170 10.32 -14.11 -14.87
N ALA A 171 10.41 -14.60 -16.09
CA ALA A 171 9.84 -13.93 -17.28
C ALA A 171 8.31 -13.80 -17.19
N PHE A 172 7.63 -14.79 -16.63
CA PHE A 172 6.18 -14.75 -16.44
C PHE A 172 5.78 -13.70 -15.42
N VAL A 173 6.44 -13.68 -14.25
CA VAL A 173 6.16 -12.71 -13.18
C VAL A 173 6.43 -11.29 -13.66
N ASP A 174 7.56 -11.05 -14.29
CA ASP A 174 7.93 -9.76 -14.85
C ASP A 174 6.91 -9.26 -15.88
N SER A 175 6.48 -10.14 -16.79
CA SER A 175 5.44 -9.85 -17.79
C SER A 175 4.11 -9.48 -17.14
N LEU A 176 3.75 -10.19 -16.06
CA LEU A 176 2.50 -9.96 -15.34
C LEU A 176 2.51 -8.64 -14.58
N ILE A 177 3.60 -8.31 -13.88
CA ILE A 177 3.75 -7.02 -13.18
C ILE A 177 3.73 -5.88 -14.20
N ASP A 178 4.45 -6.00 -15.31
CA ASP A 178 4.43 -5.01 -16.40
C ASP A 178 3.00 -4.81 -16.93
N ARG A 179 2.25 -5.89 -17.17
CA ARG A 179 0.86 -5.82 -17.61
C ARG A 179 -0.06 -5.13 -16.60
N ILE A 180 0.06 -5.46 -15.32
CA ILE A 180 -0.72 -4.81 -14.25
C ILE A 180 -0.40 -3.31 -14.19
N MET A 181 0.87 -2.97 -14.19
CA MET A 181 1.32 -1.58 -14.08
C MET A 181 0.86 -0.74 -15.29
N ARG A 182 1.00 -1.26 -16.52
CA ARG A 182 0.55 -0.57 -17.74
C ARG A 182 -0.95 -0.39 -17.77
N GLN A 183 -1.73 -1.43 -17.42
CA GLN A 183 -3.18 -1.30 -17.34
C GLN A 183 -3.59 -0.19 -16.38
N ARG A 184 -2.97 -0.14 -15.20
CA ARG A 184 -3.26 0.89 -14.20
C ARG A 184 -2.88 2.30 -14.69
N CYS A 185 -1.76 2.43 -15.42
CA CYS A 185 -1.37 3.71 -16.03
C CYS A 185 -2.41 4.16 -17.08
N ASN A 186 -2.85 3.26 -17.95
CA ASN A 186 -3.88 3.55 -18.97
C ASN A 186 -5.20 3.99 -18.33
N ASP A 187 -5.57 3.40 -17.20
CA ASP A 187 -6.80 3.70 -16.46
C ASP A 187 -6.64 4.86 -15.46
N LEU A 188 -5.48 5.54 -15.49
CA LEU A 188 -5.13 6.63 -14.57
C LEU A 188 -5.31 6.22 -13.09
N LEU A 189 -4.90 5.01 -12.72
CA LEU A 189 -4.97 4.49 -11.36
C LEU A 189 -3.62 4.64 -10.65
N PRO A 190 -3.49 5.52 -9.64
CA PRO A 190 -2.24 5.73 -8.95
C PRO A 190 -1.69 4.46 -8.34
N THR A 191 -0.42 4.18 -8.61
CA THR A 191 0.32 3.07 -8.01
C THR A 191 1.46 3.63 -7.16
N LEU A 192 1.54 3.20 -5.91
CA LEU A 192 2.65 3.47 -5.02
C LEU A 192 3.57 2.27 -5.01
N VAL A 193 4.85 2.52 -5.07
CA VAL A 193 5.88 1.48 -5.07
C VAL A 193 6.89 1.83 -4.00
N THR A 194 7.29 0.86 -3.18
CA THR A 194 8.46 1.00 -2.32
C THR A 194 9.62 0.14 -2.80
N SER A 195 10.84 0.62 -2.65
CA SER A 195 12.05 -0.10 -3.05
C SER A 195 13.23 0.27 -2.17
N HIS A 196 14.20 -0.63 -2.06
CA HIS A 196 15.52 -0.31 -1.50
C HIS A 196 16.45 0.33 -2.53
N LYS A 197 16.16 0.17 -3.81
CA LYS A 197 16.99 0.60 -4.94
C LYS A 197 16.50 1.91 -5.53
N SER A 198 17.41 2.74 -6.01
CA SER A 198 17.07 3.85 -6.87
C SER A 198 16.50 3.34 -8.21
N ILE A 199 15.85 4.21 -8.96
CA ILE A 199 15.32 3.81 -10.26
C ILE A 199 16.43 3.51 -11.28
N GLY A 200 17.60 4.14 -11.14
CA GLY A 200 18.78 3.82 -11.94
C GLY A 200 19.27 2.40 -11.67
N ASP A 201 19.42 2.02 -10.39
CA ASP A 201 19.84 0.67 -10.00
C ASP A 201 18.85 -0.41 -10.46
N VAL A 202 17.54 -0.08 -10.50
CA VAL A 202 16.51 -0.99 -11.02
C VAL A 202 16.63 -1.16 -12.53
N GLU A 203 16.92 -0.08 -13.25
CA GLU A 203 17.07 -0.07 -14.71
C GLU A 203 18.29 -0.90 -15.15
N GLU A 204 19.41 -0.82 -14.41
CA GLU A 204 20.63 -1.55 -14.68
C GLU A 204 20.54 -3.05 -14.35
N ALA A 205 19.65 -3.43 -13.46
CA ALA A 205 19.63 -4.79 -12.89
C ALA A 205 19.20 -5.88 -13.89
N ASN A 206 18.29 -5.59 -14.85
CA ASN A 206 17.81 -6.55 -15.87
C ASN A 206 16.83 -5.90 -16.87
N CYS A 207 16.45 -6.65 -17.93
CA CYS A 207 15.50 -6.19 -18.96
C CYS A 207 14.12 -5.79 -18.41
N SER A 208 13.66 -6.39 -17.34
CA SER A 208 12.39 -6.05 -16.67
C SER A 208 12.51 -4.76 -15.88
N GLY A 209 13.67 -4.49 -15.33
CA GLY A 209 13.97 -3.24 -14.62
C GLY A 209 13.77 -2.03 -15.52
N SER A 210 14.15 -2.10 -16.76
CA SER A 210 13.99 -0.98 -17.72
C SER A 210 12.51 -0.66 -18.01
N ARG A 211 11.61 -1.66 -18.02
CA ARG A 211 10.17 -1.45 -18.23
C ARG A 211 9.53 -0.79 -17.01
N ILE A 212 9.81 -1.28 -15.81
CA ILE A 212 9.35 -0.68 -14.55
C ILE A 212 9.91 0.74 -14.42
N ALA A 213 11.18 0.95 -14.74
CA ALA A 213 11.83 2.25 -14.70
C ALA A 213 11.15 3.26 -15.63
N SER A 214 10.75 2.85 -16.84
CA SER A 214 10.00 3.71 -17.77
C SER A 214 8.68 4.17 -17.16
N ILE A 215 7.88 3.24 -16.61
CA ILE A 215 6.60 3.54 -15.95
C ILE A 215 6.80 4.50 -14.77
N VAL A 216 7.81 4.24 -13.93
CA VAL A 216 8.11 5.10 -12.78
C VAL A 216 8.51 6.50 -13.23
N LYS A 217 9.34 6.63 -14.26
CA LYS A 217 9.80 7.92 -14.78
C LYS A 217 8.64 8.76 -15.33
N GLU A 218 7.67 8.13 -15.95
CA GLU A 218 6.55 8.80 -16.63
C GLU A 218 5.38 9.10 -15.68
N HIS A 219 5.02 8.15 -14.81
CA HIS A 219 3.76 8.21 -14.06
C HIS A 219 3.92 8.40 -12.55
N MET A 220 5.14 8.44 -12.00
CA MET A 220 5.35 8.50 -10.55
C MET A 220 6.26 9.63 -10.11
N LYS A 221 5.92 10.25 -8.98
CA LYS A 221 6.86 11.11 -8.25
C LYS A 221 7.84 10.25 -7.49
N ARG A 222 9.12 10.55 -7.62
CA ARG A 222 10.21 9.85 -6.95
C ARG A 222 10.55 10.53 -5.64
N VAL A 223 10.53 9.78 -4.55
CA VAL A 223 10.78 10.27 -3.19
C VAL A 223 11.88 9.42 -2.56
N GLN A 224 13.02 10.03 -2.32
CA GLN A 224 14.14 9.39 -1.63
C GLN A 224 13.98 9.51 -0.13
N PHE A 225 14.08 8.38 0.56
CA PHE A 225 14.16 8.30 2.00
C PHE A 225 15.59 8.07 2.43
N SER A 226 16.02 8.75 3.47
CA SER A 226 17.34 8.62 4.10
C SER A 226 17.19 8.63 5.62
N GLY A 227 18.28 8.40 6.34
CA GLY A 227 18.31 8.42 7.80
C GLY A 227 18.41 7.04 8.45
N PRO A 228 18.29 6.99 9.77
CA PRO A 228 18.43 5.77 10.56
C PRO A 228 17.21 4.85 10.42
N ASP A 229 17.28 3.68 11.02
CA ASP A 229 16.15 2.76 11.13
C ASP A 229 15.12 3.28 12.15
N TYR A 230 13.92 3.63 11.67
CA TYR A 230 12.82 4.17 12.48
C TYR A 230 11.88 3.10 13.05
N ARG A 231 12.13 1.81 12.87
CA ARG A 231 11.21 0.74 13.31
C ARG A 231 10.90 0.81 14.80
N ASN A 232 11.91 1.06 15.63
CA ASN A 232 11.72 1.19 17.08
C ASN A 232 10.94 2.45 17.47
N THR A 233 11.12 3.56 16.72
CA THR A 233 10.42 4.83 16.98
C THR A 233 8.95 4.76 16.57
N ILE A 234 8.64 4.10 15.47
CA ILE A 234 7.27 3.95 14.95
C ILE A 234 6.46 3.01 15.83
N SER A 235 7.08 1.94 16.36
CA SER A 235 6.42 0.98 17.24
C SER A 235 6.05 1.56 18.61
N ALA A 236 6.75 2.59 19.07
CA ALA A 236 6.50 3.23 20.37
C ALA A 236 5.39 4.31 20.32
N GLY A 237 4.91 4.67 19.14
CA GLY A 237 3.90 5.72 18.94
C GLY A 237 2.57 5.25 18.32
N ALA A 238 2.38 3.94 18.23
CA ALA A 238 1.18 3.33 17.63
C ALA A 238 0.21 2.83 18.73
#